data_be35af67a39339b03c825f82d8faf197
#
_entry.id   be35af67a39339b03c825f82d8faf197
#
_cell.length_a   1.000
_cell.length_b   1.000
_cell.length_c   1.000
_cell.angle_alpha   90.00
_cell.angle_beta   90.00
_cell.angle_gamma   90.00
#
_symmetry.space_group_name_H-M   'P 1'
#
loop_
_entity.id
_entity.type
_entity.pdbx_description
1 polymer ?
#
loop_
_entity_poly.entity_id
_entity_poly.type
_entity_poly.pdbx_seq_one_letter_code
_entity_poly.pdbx_strand_id
1 'polypeptide(L)'
;RTPEERFDNLKDYSFDTRYIEVPAGDGSNLRMHYLDEGQGELILCMHGQPSWSYLYRKMIPVLVEAGYRVVAPDLIGFGKSDKLTTRSDYTYANHVFWMKGFIEALDLRNMTIIGQDWGSLIGFRLVAENVDRFARVVASNGALPDATGIPDEMSPRLNEMLAATPALPVEEMFAKLSGPMEDRPQFMYWVRHTDEHPDFHPAEVMKLSLNHCDDDEYRAWAAPFPSEEYMAGARQFPSLVPIGPDNPAVPANRAAWKVLEQFEKPWITAYGDSDPVTKGGEQRFIDSVPGAKGQAHVIIEGAGHFIQDDAGKELAQVVIDFVRANPR
;
A
#
# COMPACT_ATOMS: atom_id res chain seq x y z
N ARG A 1 14.90 -14.58 -4.57
CA ARG A 1 13.54 -15.18 -4.46
C ARG A 1 13.43 -15.93 -3.15
N THR A 2 12.35 -15.69 -2.43
CA THR A 2 12.05 -16.44 -1.20
C THR A 2 11.75 -17.90 -1.57
N PRO A 3 12.30 -18.88 -0.82
CA PRO A 3 12.01 -20.29 -1.03
C PRO A 3 10.52 -20.60 -0.92
N GLU A 4 9.97 -21.38 -1.86
CA GLU A 4 8.52 -21.65 -1.97
C GLU A 4 7.95 -22.36 -0.73
N GLU A 5 8.74 -23.25 -0.09
CA GLU A 5 8.35 -23.97 1.12
C GLU A 5 8.02 -23.07 2.31
N ARG A 6 8.46 -21.81 2.30
CA ARG A 6 8.09 -20.84 3.32
C ARG A 6 6.62 -20.44 3.28
N PHE A 7 5.98 -20.64 2.14
CA PHE A 7 4.58 -20.29 1.90
C PHE A 7 3.64 -21.49 2.01
N ASP A 8 4.13 -22.65 2.42
CA ASP A 8 3.32 -23.86 2.56
C ASP A 8 2.38 -23.77 3.76
N ASN A 9 1.13 -24.16 3.56
CA ASN A 9 0.11 -24.25 4.61
C ASN A 9 -0.03 -22.99 5.46
N LEU A 10 -0.03 -21.81 4.84
CA LEU A 10 -0.30 -20.57 5.51
C LEU A 10 -1.79 -20.46 5.88
N LYS A 11 -2.06 -19.95 7.08
CA LYS A 11 -3.43 -19.78 7.60
C LYS A 11 -4.28 -18.92 6.65
N ASP A 12 -5.45 -19.43 6.27
CA ASP A 12 -6.43 -18.75 5.41
C ASP A 12 -5.88 -18.28 4.05
N TYR A 13 -4.81 -18.92 3.53
CA TYR A 13 -4.17 -18.55 2.28
C TYR A 13 -4.01 -19.75 1.33
N SER A 14 -5.14 -20.27 0.87
CA SER A 14 -5.22 -21.41 -0.06
C SER A 14 -5.57 -20.95 -1.48
N PHE A 15 -4.82 -19.97 -1.99
CA PHE A 15 -5.02 -19.42 -3.33
C PHE A 15 -4.00 -19.99 -4.33
N ASP A 16 -4.40 -20.02 -5.61
CA ASP A 16 -3.51 -20.43 -6.69
C ASP A 16 -2.38 -19.41 -6.89
N THR A 17 -1.16 -19.92 -6.91
CA THR A 17 0.03 -19.11 -7.18
C THR A 17 0.16 -18.82 -8.67
N ARG A 18 0.22 -17.55 -9.05
CA ARG A 18 0.45 -17.09 -10.43
C ARG A 18 1.64 -16.14 -10.49
N TYR A 19 2.34 -16.17 -11.60
CA TYR A 19 3.48 -15.30 -11.86
C TYR A 19 3.39 -14.68 -13.25
N ILE A 20 3.90 -13.47 -13.38
CA ILE A 20 4.10 -12.79 -14.64
C ILE A 20 5.44 -12.06 -14.63
N GLU A 21 6.06 -11.92 -15.79
CA GLU A 21 7.26 -11.11 -15.94
C GLU A 21 6.88 -9.66 -16.29
N VAL A 22 7.51 -8.72 -15.61
CA VAL A 22 7.38 -7.28 -15.87
C VAL A 22 8.75 -6.71 -16.20
N PRO A 23 8.85 -5.69 -17.08
CA PRO A 23 10.13 -5.05 -17.40
C PRO A 23 10.79 -4.49 -16.14
N ALA A 24 12.08 -4.76 -15.93
CA ALA A 24 12.85 -4.17 -14.82
C ALA A 24 13.25 -2.71 -15.07
N GLY A 25 13.36 -2.30 -16.33
CA GLY A 25 13.77 -0.97 -16.74
C GLY A 25 15.19 -0.90 -17.31
N ASP A 26 15.98 -1.94 -17.16
CA ASP A 26 17.36 -2.09 -17.67
C ASP A 26 17.49 -3.07 -18.85
N GLY A 27 16.37 -3.53 -19.38
CA GLY A 27 16.28 -4.53 -20.44
C GLY A 27 16.10 -5.97 -19.92
N SER A 28 16.16 -6.19 -18.61
CA SER A 28 15.80 -7.44 -17.94
C SER A 28 14.33 -7.46 -17.51
N ASN A 29 13.88 -8.60 -16.98
CA ASN A 29 12.54 -8.75 -16.41
C ASN A 29 12.61 -9.17 -14.95
N LEU A 30 11.59 -8.75 -14.18
CA LEU A 30 11.32 -9.17 -12.81
C LEU A 30 10.07 -10.05 -12.78
N ARG A 31 10.11 -11.12 -12.02
CA ARG A 31 8.98 -12.01 -11.79
C ARG A 31 8.09 -11.41 -10.68
N MET A 32 6.85 -11.12 -11.02
CA MET A 32 5.85 -10.64 -10.07
C MET A 32 4.81 -11.73 -9.81
N HIS A 33 4.57 -12.01 -8.53
CA HIS A 33 3.51 -12.90 -8.08
C HIS A 33 2.19 -12.14 -7.99
N TYR A 34 1.09 -12.84 -8.21
CA TYR A 34 -0.25 -12.31 -7.99
C TYR A 34 -1.27 -13.43 -7.74
N LEU A 35 -2.33 -13.08 -7.03
CA LEU A 35 -3.56 -13.85 -6.92
C LEU A 35 -4.52 -13.39 -8.01
N ASP A 36 -5.31 -14.32 -8.55
CA ASP A 36 -6.36 -14.02 -9.55
C ASP A 36 -7.52 -15.00 -9.34
N GLU A 37 -8.50 -14.56 -8.56
CA GLU A 37 -9.56 -15.37 -8.03
C GLU A 37 -10.93 -14.87 -8.51
N GLY A 38 -11.84 -15.81 -8.75
CA GLY A 38 -13.22 -15.50 -9.15
C GLY A 38 -13.37 -15.08 -10.62
N GLN A 39 -14.52 -14.50 -10.93
CA GLN A 39 -14.90 -14.03 -12.27
C GLN A 39 -15.79 -12.79 -12.14
N GLY A 40 -15.99 -12.06 -13.22
CA GLY A 40 -16.85 -10.87 -13.25
C GLY A 40 -16.10 -9.55 -13.30
N GLU A 41 -16.65 -8.49 -12.70
CA GLU A 41 -15.99 -7.19 -12.65
C GLU A 41 -14.71 -7.25 -11.82
N LEU A 42 -13.66 -6.61 -12.33
CA LEU A 42 -12.31 -6.71 -11.77
C LEU A 42 -12.10 -5.75 -10.61
N ILE A 43 -11.63 -6.30 -9.49
CA ILE A 43 -11.14 -5.57 -8.32
C ILE A 43 -9.63 -5.81 -8.22
N LEU A 44 -8.84 -4.74 -8.31
CA LEU A 44 -7.39 -4.75 -8.11
C LEU A 44 -7.08 -4.36 -6.67
N CYS A 45 -6.49 -5.28 -5.89
CA CYS A 45 -6.16 -5.09 -4.49
C CYS A 45 -4.66 -4.81 -4.32
N MET A 46 -4.31 -3.57 -3.97
CA MET A 46 -2.93 -3.10 -3.84
C MET A 46 -2.52 -3.02 -2.37
N HIS A 47 -1.61 -3.92 -1.95
CA HIS A 47 -1.04 -3.89 -0.60
C HIS A 47 0.03 -2.81 -0.46
N GLY A 48 0.36 -2.48 0.80
CA GLY A 48 1.44 -1.58 1.16
C GLY A 48 2.59 -2.25 1.92
N GLN A 49 3.38 -1.44 2.59
CA GLN A 49 4.56 -1.83 3.33
C GLN A 49 4.22 -2.02 4.84
N PRO A 50 4.66 -3.08 5.51
CA PRO A 50 5.51 -4.16 5.02
C PRO A 50 4.73 -5.45 4.69
N SER A 51 3.47 -5.31 4.26
CA SER A 51 2.56 -6.43 3.96
C SER A 51 2.82 -7.05 2.57
N TRP A 52 1.96 -7.97 2.16
CA TRP A 52 1.92 -8.63 0.86
C TRP A 52 0.49 -9.09 0.57
N SER A 53 0.20 -9.80 -0.51
CA SER A 53 -1.16 -10.21 -0.90
C SER A 53 -1.92 -10.98 0.20
N TYR A 54 -1.23 -11.54 1.19
CA TYR A 54 -1.82 -12.13 2.40
C TYR A 54 -2.74 -11.16 3.16
N LEU A 55 -2.51 -9.86 3.05
CA LEU A 55 -3.35 -8.82 3.63
C LEU A 55 -4.83 -8.95 3.19
N TYR A 56 -5.05 -9.38 1.97
CA TYR A 56 -6.38 -9.47 1.38
C TYR A 56 -7.08 -10.81 1.58
N ARG A 57 -6.47 -11.79 2.30
CA ARG A 57 -7.01 -13.15 2.48
C ARG A 57 -8.43 -13.19 3.03
N LYS A 58 -8.79 -12.24 3.91
CA LYS A 58 -10.12 -12.15 4.53
C LYS A 58 -11.16 -11.49 3.60
N MET A 59 -10.72 -10.67 2.64
CA MET A 59 -11.59 -9.97 1.69
C MET A 59 -11.87 -10.79 0.44
N ILE A 60 -10.87 -11.47 -0.11
CA ILE A 60 -10.96 -12.20 -1.39
C ILE A 60 -12.16 -13.16 -1.43
N PRO A 61 -12.39 -14.06 -0.45
CA PRO A 61 -13.52 -14.97 -0.48
C PRO A 61 -14.88 -14.25 -0.53
N VAL A 62 -15.01 -13.13 0.20
CA VAL A 62 -16.26 -12.34 0.25
C VAL A 62 -16.53 -11.66 -1.09
N LEU A 63 -15.50 -11.09 -1.71
CA LEU A 63 -15.61 -10.45 -3.01
C LEU A 63 -15.90 -11.46 -4.13
N VAL A 64 -15.25 -12.61 -4.11
CA VAL A 64 -15.47 -13.70 -5.07
C VAL A 64 -16.88 -14.28 -4.95
N GLU A 65 -17.38 -14.53 -3.73
CA GLU A 65 -18.75 -14.98 -3.48
C GLU A 65 -19.79 -13.97 -3.99
N ALA A 66 -19.47 -12.67 -3.93
CA ALA A 66 -20.33 -11.60 -4.47
C ALA A 66 -20.27 -11.48 -6.01
N GLY A 67 -19.45 -12.29 -6.70
CA GLY A 67 -19.37 -12.38 -8.16
C GLY A 67 -18.32 -11.48 -8.80
N TYR A 68 -17.27 -11.10 -8.07
CA TYR A 68 -16.16 -10.29 -8.58
C TYR A 68 -14.94 -11.15 -8.90
N ARG A 69 -14.13 -10.69 -9.85
CA ARG A 69 -12.75 -11.16 -10.05
C ARG A 69 -11.82 -10.29 -9.24
N VAL A 70 -10.99 -10.90 -8.40
CA VAL A 70 -10.03 -10.21 -7.55
C VAL A 70 -8.61 -10.51 -8.01
N VAL A 71 -7.85 -9.46 -8.31
CA VAL A 71 -6.42 -9.55 -8.61
C VAL A 71 -5.65 -8.84 -7.51
N ALA A 72 -4.73 -9.56 -6.85
CA ALA A 72 -3.91 -9.03 -5.77
C ALA A 72 -2.43 -9.36 -6.02
N PRO A 73 -1.65 -8.42 -6.60
CA PRO A 73 -0.23 -8.61 -6.81
C PRO A 73 0.57 -8.46 -5.51
N ASP A 74 1.72 -9.15 -5.44
CA ASP A 74 2.80 -8.80 -4.53
C ASP A 74 3.73 -7.79 -5.20
N LEU A 75 3.94 -6.64 -4.59
CA LEU A 75 4.89 -5.66 -5.09
C LEU A 75 6.31 -6.25 -5.16
N ILE A 76 7.14 -5.79 -6.11
CA ILE A 76 8.56 -6.18 -6.16
C ILE A 76 9.23 -5.85 -4.81
N GLY A 77 9.91 -6.82 -4.23
CA GLY A 77 10.49 -6.74 -2.88
C GLY A 77 9.63 -7.39 -1.78
N PHE A 78 8.40 -7.82 -2.10
CA PHE A 78 7.43 -8.35 -1.13
C PHE A 78 6.86 -9.71 -1.56
N GLY A 79 6.20 -10.39 -0.63
CA GLY A 79 5.51 -11.65 -0.87
C GLY A 79 6.36 -12.66 -1.62
N LYS A 80 5.80 -13.24 -2.66
CA LYS A 80 6.44 -14.21 -3.56
C LYS A 80 7.10 -13.57 -4.79
N SER A 81 7.01 -12.24 -4.96
CA SER A 81 7.67 -11.51 -6.05
C SER A 81 9.18 -11.47 -5.89
N ASP A 82 9.88 -11.20 -6.99
CA ASP A 82 11.34 -11.02 -6.98
C ASP A 82 11.76 -9.93 -5.98
N LYS A 83 12.89 -10.16 -5.34
CA LYS A 83 13.49 -9.25 -4.36
C LYS A 83 14.88 -8.85 -4.83
N LEU A 84 15.04 -7.54 -5.08
CA LEU A 84 16.34 -6.95 -5.35
C LEU A 84 17.09 -6.80 -4.03
N THR A 85 18.39 -7.02 -4.04
CA THR A 85 19.22 -6.98 -2.82
C THR A 85 19.78 -5.59 -2.53
N THR A 86 19.77 -4.71 -3.53
CA THR A 86 20.27 -3.34 -3.43
C THR A 86 19.11 -2.39 -3.13
N ARG A 87 19.16 -1.70 -2.00
CA ARG A 87 18.10 -0.78 -1.59
C ARG A 87 17.83 0.34 -2.57
N SER A 88 18.88 0.92 -3.18
CA SER A 88 18.75 2.01 -4.16
C SER A 88 18.03 1.64 -5.45
N ASP A 89 17.85 0.35 -5.73
CA ASP A 89 17.09 -0.10 -6.89
C ASP A 89 15.58 0.07 -6.68
N TYR A 90 15.15 0.18 -5.42
CA TYR A 90 13.76 0.47 -5.06
C TYR A 90 13.56 1.98 -5.02
N THR A 91 12.90 2.52 -6.02
CA THR A 91 12.46 3.91 -6.07
C THR A 91 10.95 3.98 -6.24
N TYR A 92 10.33 5.09 -5.85
CA TYR A 92 8.89 5.27 -6.09
C TYR A 92 8.56 5.14 -7.59
N ALA A 93 9.39 5.76 -8.44
CA ALA A 93 9.22 5.68 -9.90
C ALA A 93 9.31 4.25 -10.43
N ASN A 94 10.25 3.45 -9.93
CA ASN A 94 10.37 2.04 -10.32
C ASN A 94 9.14 1.22 -9.91
N HIS A 95 8.59 1.42 -8.72
CA HIS A 95 7.38 0.74 -8.29
C HIS A 95 6.17 1.08 -9.16
N VAL A 96 5.99 2.35 -9.52
CA VAL A 96 4.94 2.76 -10.47
C VAL A 96 5.17 2.12 -11.83
N PHE A 97 6.41 2.11 -12.33
CA PHE A 97 6.80 1.51 -13.60
C PHE A 97 6.53 0.00 -13.64
N TRP A 98 6.96 -0.75 -12.62
CA TRP A 98 6.74 -2.21 -12.53
C TRP A 98 5.25 -2.55 -12.47
N MET A 99 4.49 -1.82 -11.66
CA MET A 99 3.05 -2.04 -11.55
C MET A 99 2.30 -1.63 -12.82
N LYS A 100 2.76 -0.60 -13.56
CA LYS A 100 2.24 -0.29 -14.89
C LYS A 100 2.49 -1.46 -15.85
N GLY A 101 3.72 -2.00 -15.86
CA GLY A 101 4.06 -3.21 -16.62
C GLY A 101 3.17 -4.41 -16.29
N PHE A 102 2.85 -4.62 -15.01
CA PHE A 102 1.93 -5.64 -14.55
C PHE A 102 0.51 -5.47 -15.14
N ILE A 103 -0.04 -4.27 -15.02
CA ILE A 103 -1.39 -3.95 -15.56
C ILE A 103 -1.44 -4.12 -17.08
N GLU A 104 -0.37 -3.74 -17.79
CA GLU A 104 -0.28 -3.86 -19.23
C GLU A 104 -0.10 -5.31 -19.69
N ALA A 105 0.76 -6.09 -19.02
CA ALA A 105 1.02 -7.48 -19.36
C ALA A 105 -0.22 -8.39 -19.19
N LEU A 106 -1.08 -8.09 -18.21
CA LEU A 106 -2.37 -8.77 -18.01
C LEU A 106 -3.53 -8.10 -18.74
N ASP A 107 -3.29 -7.00 -19.46
CA ASP A 107 -4.30 -6.13 -20.08
C ASP A 107 -5.49 -5.83 -19.16
N LEU A 108 -5.22 -5.51 -17.91
CA LEU A 108 -6.26 -5.20 -16.94
C LEU A 108 -6.95 -3.88 -17.30
N ARG A 109 -8.29 -3.92 -17.38
CA ARG A 109 -9.14 -2.79 -17.77
C ARG A 109 -10.40 -2.72 -16.94
N ASN A 110 -11.00 -1.55 -16.90
CA ASN A 110 -12.25 -1.30 -16.17
C ASN A 110 -12.16 -1.70 -14.69
N MET A 111 -10.99 -1.51 -14.10
CA MET A 111 -10.69 -1.93 -12.74
C MET A 111 -11.40 -1.07 -11.70
N THR A 112 -11.88 -1.70 -10.62
CA THR A 112 -12.04 -1.04 -9.33
C THR A 112 -10.75 -1.27 -8.55
N ILE A 113 -9.99 -0.22 -8.22
CA ILE A 113 -8.78 -0.36 -7.42
C ILE A 113 -9.07 -0.12 -5.94
N ILE A 114 -8.50 -0.95 -5.08
CA ILE A 114 -8.40 -0.73 -3.63
C ILE A 114 -6.94 -0.48 -3.32
N GLY A 115 -6.61 0.71 -2.82
CA GLY A 115 -5.27 1.10 -2.42
C GLY A 115 -5.18 1.36 -0.92
N GLN A 116 -4.22 0.72 -0.25
CA GLN A 116 -3.89 0.94 1.16
C GLN A 116 -2.39 1.21 1.27
N ASP A 117 -1.99 2.16 2.15
CA ASP A 117 -0.58 2.50 2.38
C ASP A 117 0.15 2.75 1.05
N TRP A 118 1.29 2.11 0.78
CA TRP A 118 2.02 2.18 -0.49
C TRP A 118 1.21 1.70 -1.70
N GLY A 119 0.26 0.79 -1.49
CA GLY A 119 -0.70 0.41 -2.53
C GLY A 119 -1.56 1.58 -3.00
N SER A 120 -1.81 2.58 -2.13
CA SER A 120 -2.47 3.83 -2.51
C SER A 120 -1.51 4.79 -3.20
N LEU A 121 -0.28 4.96 -2.68
CA LEU A 121 0.72 5.86 -3.27
C LEU A 121 1.03 5.47 -4.72
N ILE A 122 1.29 4.18 -4.96
CA ILE A 122 1.53 3.64 -6.29
C ILE A 122 0.23 3.62 -7.10
N GLY A 123 -0.85 3.10 -6.52
CA GLY A 123 -2.13 2.90 -7.20
C GLY A 123 -2.76 4.19 -7.70
N PHE A 124 -2.74 5.27 -6.92
CA PHE A 124 -3.32 6.54 -7.35
C PHE A 124 -2.47 7.28 -8.40
N ARG A 125 -1.16 7.03 -8.42
CA ARG A 125 -0.30 7.40 -9.54
C ARG A 125 -0.72 6.64 -10.81
N LEU A 126 -0.95 5.32 -10.71
CA LEU A 126 -1.42 4.53 -11.85
C LEU A 126 -2.80 5.00 -12.34
N VAL A 127 -3.72 5.32 -11.43
CA VAL A 127 -5.04 5.90 -11.79
C VAL A 127 -4.87 7.19 -12.58
N ALA A 128 -4.05 8.12 -12.09
CA ALA A 128 -3.82 9.41 -12.73
C ALA A 128 -3.12 9.27 -14.10
N GLU A 129 -2.20 8.32 -14.24
CA GLU A 129 -1.43 8.11 -15.47
C GLU A 129 -2.15 7.23 -16.50
N ASN A 130 -3.23 6.52 -16.10
CA ASN A 130 -3.95 5.57 -16.96
C ASN A 130 -5.47 5.60 -16.68
N VAL A 131 -6.07 6.79 -16.65
CA VAL A 131 -7.48 7.03 -16.27
C VAL A 131 -8.46 6.06 -16.95
N ASP A 132 -8.24 5.75 -18.22
CA ASP A 132 -9.14 4.91 -19.01
C ASP A 132 -9.17 3.44 -18.55
N ARG A 133 -8.16 2.97 -17.85
CA ARG A 133 -8.10 1.60 -17.33
C ARG A 133 -8.89 1.40 -16.04
N PHE A 134 -9.25 2.47 -15.34
CA PHE A 134 -9.94 2.41 -14.05
C PHE A 134 -11.39 2.83 -14.18
N ALA A 135 -12.28 2.09 -13.57
CA ALA A 135 -13.71 2.39 -13.49
C ALA A 135 -14.06 3.09 -12.18
N ARG A 136 -13.44 2.68 -11.07
CA ARG A 136 -13.73 3.18 -9.71
C ARG A 136 -12.49 3.11 -8.85
N VAL A 137 -12.46 3.90 -7.77
CA VAL A 137 -11.36 3.90 -6.78
C VAL A 137 -11.92 3.77 -5.37
N VAL A 138 -11.30 2.91 -4.58
CA VAL A 138 -11.48 2.80 -3.13
C VAL A 138 -10.17 3.19 -2.47
N ALA A 139 -10.14 4.34 -1.83
CA ALA A 139 -9.03 4.77 -0.99
C ALA A 139 -9.27 4.23 0.43
N SER A 140 -8.37 3.36 0.90
CA SER A 140 -8.52 2.68 2.18
C SER A 140 -7.22 2.82 2.98
N ASN A 141 -7.24 3.60 4.07
CA ASN A 141 -6.05 3.92 4.87
C ASN A 141 -4.83 4.25 3.98
N GLY A 142 -4.99 5.23 3.10
CA GLY A 142 -4.02 5.56 2.07
C GLY A 142 -3.82 7.06 1.91
N ALA A 143 -2.84 7.42 1.08
CA ALA A 143 -2.51 8.80 0.79
C ALA A 143 -1.87 8.94 -0.59
N LEU A 144 -1.76 10.16 -1.08
CA LEU A 144 -0.88 10.54 -2.18
C LEU A 144 -0.12 11.83 -1.77
N PRO A 145 0.93 11.69 -0.95
CA PRO A 145 1.66 12.85 -0.45
C PRO A 145 2.44 13.54 -1.57
N ASP A 146 2.42 14.86 -1.61
CA ASP A 146 3.05 15.70 -2.61
C ASP A 146 3.74 16.93 -2.03
N ALA A 147 3.95 16.94 -0.71
CA ALA A 147 4.51 18.03 0.08
C ALA A 147 3.76 19.38 -0.10
N THR A 148 2.46 19.34 -0.48
CA THR A 148 1.64 20.56 -0.55
C THR A 148 1.57 21.23 0.83
N GLY A 149 1.74 22.56 0.85
CA GLY A 149 1.73 23.37 2.08
C GLY A 149 3.07 23.41 2.81
N ILE A 150 4.09 22.68 2.34
CA ILE A 150 5.45 22.75 2.88
C ILE A 150 6.30 23.64 1.95
N PRO A 151 6.83 24.79 2.42
CA PRO A 151 7.72 25.63 1.63
C PRO A 151 9.02 24.92 1.26
N ASP A 152 9.57 25.20 0.06
CA ASP A 152 10.79 24.55 -0.44
C ASP A 152 12.02 24.80 0.47
N GLU A 153 12.08 25.96 1.11
CA GLU A 153 13.11 26.33 2.07
C GLU A 153 13.11 25.49 3.36
N MET A 154 12.05 24.71 3.60
CA MET A 154 12.01 23.79 4.73
C MET A 154 12.76 22.49 4.51
N SER A 155 13.10 22.13 3.26
CA SER A 155 13.78 20.87 2.95
C SER A 155 15.07 20.64 3.73
N PRO A 156 16.03 21.60 3.84
CA PRO A 156 17.23 21.38 4.63
C PRO A 156 16.92 21.08 6.10
N ARG A 157 15.94 21.77 6.69
CA ARG A 157 15.54 21.56 8.08
C ARG A 157 14.89 20.19 8.29
N LEU A 158 14.01 19.77 7.38
CA LEU A 158 13.39 18.44 7.43
C LEU A 158 14.45 17.34 7.33
N ASN A 159 15.43 17.50 6.45
CA ASN A 159 16.52 16.56 6.29
C ASN A 159 17.42 16.49 7.54
N GLU A 160 17.73 17.64 8.17
CA GLU A 160 18.45 17.70 9.45
C GLU A 160 17.66 17.02 10.56
N MET A 161 16.35 17.26 10.64
CA MET A 161 15.46 16.63 11.64
C MET A 161 15.42 15.12 11.44
N LEU A 162 15.29 14.65 10.21
CA LEU A 162 15.32 13.21 9.89
C LEU A 162 16.66 12.59 10.30
N ALA A 163 17.77 13.20 9.92
CA ALA A 163 19.11 12.71 10.26
C ALA A 163 19.35 12.68 11.78
N ALA A 164 18.78 13.63 12.53
CA ALA A 164 18.88 13.70 13.99
C ALA A 164 17.85 12.81 14.71
N THR A 165 16.92 12.17 14.00
CA THR A 165 15.91 11.28 14.59
C THR A 165 16.57 9.93 14.91
N PRO A 166 16.48 9.41 16.15
CA PRO A 166 17.05 8.12 16.48
C PRO A 166 16.28 6.96 15.83
N ALA A 167 17.00 5.89 15.48
CA ALA A 167 16.40 4.62 15.14
C ALA A 167 16.04 3.91 16.46
N LEU A 168 14.76 3.86 16.79
CA LEU A 168 14.24 3.28 18.02
C LEU A 168 13.84 1.81 17.83
N PRO A 169 13.83 0.97 18.87
CA PRO A 169 13.17 -0.33 18.86
C PRO A 169 11.70 -0.21 18.42
N VAL A 170 11.13 -1.27 17.88
CA VAL A 170 9.81 -1.24 17.25
C VAL A 170 8.70 -0.75 18.19
N GLU A 171 8.69 -1.18 19.44
CA GLU A 171 7.67 -0.75 20.43
C GLU A 171 7.78 0.74 20.77
N GLU A 172 9.02 1.24 20.94
CA GLU A 172 9.26 2.67 21.18
C GLU A 172 8.91 3.51 19.96
N MET A 173 9.23 3.01 18.78
CA MET A 173 8.87 3.65 17.50
C MET A 173 7.34 3.78 17.39
N PHE A 174 6.57 2.71 17.67
CA PHE A 174 5.11 2.78 17.66
C PHE A 174 4.55 3.74 18.71
N ALA A 175 5.14 3.77 19.91
CA ALA A 175 4.75 4.73 20.93
C ALA A 175 4.95 6.18 20.47
N LYS A 176 6.02 6.47 19.70
CA LYS A 176 6.24 7.77 19.08
C LYS A 176 5.25 8.04 17.94
N LEU A 177 5.02 7.07 17.07
CA LEU A 177 4.12 7.20 15.92
C LEU A 177 2.66 7.50 16.34
N SER A 178 2.20 6.90 17.43
CA SER A 178 0.85 7.05 17.95
C SER A 178 0.71 8.14 19.02
N GLY A 179 1.82 8.70 19.48
CA GLY A 179 1.87 9.71 20.53
C GLY A 179 1.51 11.11 20.04
N PRO A 180 1.57 12.12 20.91
CA PRO A 180 1.41 13.52 20.49
C PRO A 180 2.60 13.95 19.61
N MET A 181 2.33 14.85 18.67
CA MET A 181 3.39 15.45 17.86
C MET A 181 4.33 16.26 18.77
N GLU A 182 5.60 15.95 18.70
CA GLU A 182 6.67 16.63 19.44
C GLU A 182 7.33 17.72 18.56
N ASP A 183 8.67 17.72 18.56
CA ASP A 183 9.51 18.68 17.81
C ASP A 183 9.68 18.33 16.33
N ARG A 184 9.19 17.16 15.91
CA ARG A 184 9.38 16.63 14.55
C ARG A 184 8.18 15.79 14.07
N PRO A 185 8.01 15.61 12.76
CA PRO A 185 7.04 14.67 12.21
C PRO A 185 7.26 13.24 12.74
N GLN A 186 6.22 12.66 13.32
CA GLN A 186 6.28 11.33 13.93
C GLN A 186 6.69 10.23 12.95
N PHE A 187 6.30 10.36 11.69
CA PHE A 187 6.67 9.45 10.62
C PHE A 187 8.20 9.30 10.42
N MET A 188 9.00 10.28 10.85
CA MET A 188 10.46 10.20 10.80
C MET A 188 11.01 9.07 11.68
N TYR A 189 10.36 8.73 12.79
CA TYR A 189 10.76 7.59 13.62
C TYR A 189 10.57 6.27 12.88
N TRP A 190 9.48 6.14 12.09
CA TRP A 190 9.26 4.98 11.22
C TRP A 190 10.34 4.88 10.15
N VAL A 191 10.65 5.97 9.45
CA VAL A 191 11.73 5.99 8.45
C VAL A 191 13.05 5.55 9.07
N ARG A 192 13.41 6.09 10.24
CA ARG A 192 14.69 5.75 10.89
C ARG A 192 14.75 4.32 11.42
N HIS A 193 13.64 3.80 11.97
CA HIS A 193 13.55 2.41 12.38
C HIS A 193 13.82 1.46 11.21
N THR A 194 13.12 1.64 10.10
CA THR A 194 13.29 0.77 8.94
C THR A 194 14.64 0.92 8.25
N ASP A 195 15.20 2.12 8.28
CA ASP A 195 16.47 2.43 7.65
C ASP A 195 17.68 1.84 8.37
N GLU A 196 17.71 1.95 9.69
CA GLU A 196 18.93 1.69 10.48
C GLU A 196 18.78 0.71 11.64
N HIS A 197 17.55 0.45 12.13
CA HIS A 197 17.43 -0.41 13.31
C HIS A 197 17.77 -1.87 12.97
N PRO A 198 18.72 -2.52 13.71
CA PRO A 198 19.18 -3.86 13.38
C PRO A 198 18.08 -4.92 13.53
N ASP A 199 17.12 -4.70 14.43
CA ASP A 199 16.06 -5.66 14.74
C ASP A 199 14.79 -5.42 13.87
N PHE A 200 14.87 -4.55 12.84
CA PHE A 200 13.73 -4.37 11.94
C PHE A 200 13.36 -5.70 11.29
N HIS A 201 12.11 -6.11 11.50
CA HIS A 201 11.54 -7.26 10.79
C HIS A 201 10.07 -6.99 10.44
N PRO A 202 9.67 -7.17 9.16
CA PRO A 202 8.30 -6.91 8.71
C PRO A 202 7.21 -7.58 9.55
N ALA A 203 7.40 -8.83 9.97
CA ALA A 203 6.40 -9.54 10.78
C ALA A 203 6.23 -8.97 12.20
N GLU A 204 7.28 -8.42 12.82
CA GLU A 204 7.16 -7.73 14.11
C GLU A 204 6.32 -6.45 13.97
N VAL A 205 6.54 -5.71 12.89
CA VAL A 205 5.73 -4.53 12.57
C VAL A 205 4.26 -4.92 12.39
N MET A 206 3.99 -5.96 11.60
CA MET A 206 2.62 -6.45 11.39
C MET A 206 1.98 -6.88 12.72
N LYS A 207 2.68 -7.67 13.53
CA LYS A 207 2.18 -8.16 14.83
C LYS A 207 1.75 -7.02 15.77
N LEU A 208 2.53 -5.93 15.80
CA LEU A 208 2.24 -4.78 16.66
C LEU A 208 1.22 -3.81 16.09
N SER A 209 0.98 -3.86 14.76
CA SER A 209 0.04 -2.98 14.07
C SER A 209 -1.37 -3.56 13.98
N LEU A 210 -1.52 -4.87 14.13
CA LEU A 210 -2.79 -5.57 14.00
C LEU A 210 -3.50 -5.67 15.35
N ASN A 211 -4.83 -5.58 15.33
CA ASN A 211 -5.64 -5.82 16.52
C ASN A 211 -5.51 -7.25 17.05
N HIS A 212 -5.22 -8.19 16.16
CA HIS A 212 -4.96 -9.58 16.50
C HIS A 212 -3.95 -10.19 15.51
N CYS A 213 -2.98 -10.91 16.05
CA CYS A 213 -2.00 -11.67 15.25
C CYS A 213 -1.56 -12.89 16.06
N ASP A 214 -2.04 -14.07 15.70
CA ASP A 214 -1.59 -15.32 16.31
C ASP A 214 -0.28 -15.83 15.68
N ASP A 215 0.25 -16.93 16.20
CA ASP A 215 1.53 -17.48 15.74
C ASP A 215 1.49 -17.96 14.27
N ASP A 216 0.34 -18.46 13.78
CA ASP A 216 0.19 -18.86 12.38
C ASP A 216 0.12 -17.65 11.45
N GLU A 217 -0.56 -16.59 11.86
CA GLU A 217 -0.57 -15.31 11.14
C GLU A 217 0.81 -14.65 11.15
N TYR A 218 1.49 -14.64 12.31
CA TYR A 218 2.88 -14.16 12.39
C TYR A 218 3.80 -14.92 11.43
N ARG A 219 3.69 -16.26 11.38
CA ARG A 219 4.45 -17.10 10.43
C ARG A 219 4.17 -16.70 8.98
N ALA A 220 2.94 -16.38 8.65
CA ALA A 220 2.58 -15.93 7.31
C ALA A 220 3.16 -14.53 6.97
N TRP A 221 3.15 -13.60 7.92
CA TRP A 221 3.79 -12.30 7.74
C TRP A 221 5.32 -12.41 7.62
N ALA A 222 5.94 -13.36 8.32
CA ALA A 222 7.37 -13.61 8.26
C ALA A 222 7.82 -14.42 7.03
N ALA A 223 6.90 -15.11 6.36
CA ALA A 223 7.22 -16.03 5.27
C ALA A 223 8.08 -15.39 4.16
N PRO A 224 7.77 -14.16 3.65
CA PRO A 224 8.55 -13.53 2.59
C PRO A 224 9.98 -13.14 2.98
N PHE A 225 10.30 -13.05 4.28
CA PHE A 225 11.48 -12.36 4.80
C PHE A 225 12.35 -13.28 5.70
N PRO A 226 12.97 -14.35 5.15
CA PRO A 226 13.74 -15.31 5.94
C PRO A 226 15.06 -14.76 6.52
N SER A 227 15.60 -13.69 5.95
CA SER A 227 16.82 -13.03 6.40
C SER A 227 16.90 -11.60 5.87
N GLU A 228 17.91 -10.84 6.34
CA GLU A 228 18.11 -9.42 6.00
C GLU A 228 18.16 -9.15 4.48
N GLU A 229 18.78 -10.04 3.70
CA GLU A 229 18.89 -9.89 2.24
C GLU A 229 17.55 -9.87 1.50
N TYR A 230 16.47 -10.36 2.14
CA TYR A 230 15.11 -10.32 1.59
C TYR A 230 14.33 -9.06 2.00
N MET A 231 14.88 -8.22 2.87
CA MET A 231 14.19 -7.06 3.45
C MET A 231 14.56 -5.72 2.81
N ALA A 232 15.45 -5.70 1.79
CA ALA A 232 15.92 -4.46 1.17
C ALA A 232 14.78 -3.54 0.70
N GLY A 233 13.74 -4.09 0.06
CA GLY A 233 12.55 -3.35 -0.35
C GLY A 233 11.75 -2.82 0.85
N ALA A 234 11.48 -3.66 1.85
CA ALA A 234 10.73 -3.28 3.04
C ALA A 234 11.43 -2.16 3.83
N ARG A 235 12.77 -2.21 3.93
CA ARG A 235 13.56 -1.16 4.56
C ARG A 235 13.54 0.16 3.76
N GLN A 236 13.51 0.07 2.43
CA GLN A 236 13.62 1.25 1.58
C GLN A 236 12.33 2.07 1.50
N PHE A 237 11.16 1.42 1.54
CA PHE A 237 9.88 2.06 1.26
C PHE A 237 9.58 3.31 2.09
N PRO A 238 9.72 3.32 3.43
CA PRO A 238 9.37 4.50 4.21
C PRO A 238 10.18 5.75 3.83
N SER A 239 11.45 5.59 3.45
CA SER A 239 12.29 6.71 3.01
C SER A 239 11.92 7.29 1.64
N LEU A 240 11.11 6.58 0.86
CA LEU A 240 10.61 7.04 -0.45
C LEU A 240 9.36 7.92 -0.34
N VAL A 241 8.71 7.96 0.84
CA VAL A 241 7.52 8.80 1.06
C VAL A 241 7.89 10.28 0.97
N PRO A 242 7.19 11.10 0.16
CA PRO A 242 7.46 12.54 0.03
C PRO A 242 7.09 13.32 1.29
N ILE A 243 7.97 13.32 2.29
CA ILE A 243 7.83 14.12 3.53
C ILE A 243 8.35 15.54 3.39
N GLY A 244 9.10 15.85 2.35
CA GLY A 244 9.65 17.17 2.04
C GLY A 244 9.57 17.49 0.55
N PRO A 245 9.56 18.78 0.17
CA PRO A 245 9.38 19.20 -1.22
C PRO A 245 10.54 18.84 -2.15
N ASP A 246 11.72 18.53 -1.63
CA ASP A 246 12.90 18.06 -2.37
C ASP A 246 12.87 16.56 -2.70
N ASN A 247 11.86 15.82 -2.22
CA ASN A 247 11.73 14.41 -2.56
C ASN A 247 11.49 14.22 -4.06
N PRO A 248 12.24 13.32 -4.73
CA PRO A 248 12.16 13.11 -6.19
C PRO A 248 10.76 12.75 -6.72
N ALA A 249 9.87 12.21 -5.89
CA ALA A 249 8.52 11.84 -6.30
C ALA A 249 7.52 13.02 -6.30
N VAL A 250 7.84 14.15 -5.63
CA VAL A 250 6.93 15.30 -5.48
C VAL A 250 6.43 15.85 -6.82
N PRO A 251 7.28 16.11 -7.85
CA PRO A 251 6.78 16.65 -9.11
C PRO A 251 5.74 15.75 -9.78
N ALA A 252 5.97 14.45 -9.74
CA ALA A 252 5.09 13.47 -10.36
C ALA A 252 3.78 13.27 -9.54
N ASN A 253 3.85 13.33 -8.21
CA ASN A 253 2.65 13.28 -7.35
C ASN A 253 1.80 14.54 -7.50
N ARG A 254 2.42 15.73 -7.61
CA ARG A 254 1.72 16.98 -7.93
C ARG A 254 1.04 16.92 -9.31
N ALA A 255 1.71 16.33 -10.31
CA ALA A 255 1.09 16.10 -11.62
C ALA A 255 -0.10 15.13 -11.54
N ALA A 256 0.01 14.07 -10.75
CA ALA A 256 -1.09 13.14 -10.51
C ALA A 256 -2.29 13.83 -9.85
N TRP A 257 -2.08 14.67 -8.84
CA TRP A 257 -3.16 15.44 -8.21
C TRP A 257 -3.93 16.31 -9.20
N LYS A 258 -3.25 16.97 -10.15
CA LYS A 258 -3.92 17.78 -11.20
C LYS A 258 -4.87 16.94 -12.05
N VAL A 259 -4.60 15.64 -12.23
CA VAL A 259 -5.50 14.72 -12.94
C VAL A 259 -6.62 14.25 -12.02
N LEU A 260 -6.30 13.91 -10.76
CA LEU A 260 -7.29 13.45 -9.78
C LEU A 260 -8.31 14.54 -9.42
N GLU A 261 -7.91 15.81 -9.42
CA GLU A 261 -8.80 16.97 -9.25
C GLU A 261 -9.79 17.15 -10.43
N GLN A 262 -9.64 16.36 -11.48
CA GLN A 262 -10.55 16.29 -12.64
C GLN A 262 -11.15 14.89 -12.82
N PHE A 263 -10.92 13.97 -11.87
CA PHE A 263 -11.36 12.59 -11.97
C PHE A 263 -12.83 12.47 -11.54
N GLU A 264 -13.72 12.29 -12.50
CA GLU A 264 -15.18 12.24 -12.29
C GLU A 264 -15.72 10.82 -12.01
N LYS A 265 -14.90 9.76 -12.26
CA LYS A 265 -15.35 8.39 -11.98
C LYS A 265 -15.46 8.16 -10.48
N PRO A 266 -16.38 7.25 -10.04
CA PRO A 266 -16.67 7.06 -8.62
C PRO A 266 -15.42 6.79 -7.77
N TRP A 267 -15.31 7.54 -6.66
CA TRP A 267 -14.22 7.47 -5.70
C TRP A 267 -14.77 7.43 -4.28
N ILE A 268 -14.56 6.33 -3.55
CA ILE A 268 -14.96 6.22 -2.14
C ILE A 268 -13.72 6.20 -1.24
N THR A 269 -13.86 6.71 -0.02
CA THR A 269 -12.89 6.52 1.06
C THR A 269 -13.48 5.60 2.12
N ALA A 270 -12.68 4.63 2.59
CA ALA A 270 -13.02 3.71 3.67
C ALA A 270 -11.82 3.58 4.60
N TYR A 271 -11.86 4.27 5.75
CA TYR A 271 -10.72 4.41 6.65
C TYR A 271 -11.03 3.85 8.03
N GLY A 272 -10.00 3.37 8.72
CA GLY A 272 -10.09 2.98 10.12
C GLY A 272 -9.95 4.21 11.04
N ASP A 273 -10.73 4.26 12.12
CA ASP A 273 -10.67 5.36 13.10
C ASP A 273 -9.42 5.28 14.00
N SER A 274 -8.79 4.11 14.05
CA SER A 274 -7.64 3.83 14.92
C SER A 274 -6.29 3.77 14.16
N ASP A 275 -6.26 4.22 12.89
CA ASP A 275 -5.02 4.28 12.10
C ASP A 275 -4.16 5.48 12.52
N PRO A 276 -2.96 5.28 13.09
CA PRO A 276 -2.09 6.39 13.50
C PRO A 276 -1.34 7.03 12.33
N VAL A 277 -1.37 6.43 11.13
CA VAL A 277 -0.55 6.85 9.98
C VAL A 277 -1.33 7.72 9.01
N THR A 278 -2.54 7.30 8.63
CA THR A 278 -3.30 7.97 7.55
C THR A 278 -4.61 8.58 7.99
N LYS A 279 -5.00 8.46 9.26
CA LYS A 279 -6.21 9.06 9.82
C LYS A 279 -6.35 10.55 9.46
N GLY A 280 -7.49 10.92 8.88
CA GLY A 280 -7.74 12.29 8.40
C GLY A 280 -7.28 12.55 6.96
N GLY A 281 -6.50 11.63 6.37
CA GLY A 281 -6.04 11.73 4.97
C GLY A 281 -7.15 11.56 3.94
N GLU A 282 -8.27 10.94 4.32
CA GLU A 282 -9.47 10.79 3.49
C GLU A 282 -10.06 12.13 3.07
N GLN A 283 -9.95 13.15 3.91
CA GLN A 283 -10.60 14.44 3.68
C GLN A 283 -10.10 15.12 2.40
N ARG A 284 -8.80 15.02 2.11
CA ARG A 284 -8.25 15.59 0.87
C ARG A 284 -8.87 14.96 -0.38
N PHE A 285 -9.11 13.64 -0.39
CA PHE A 285 -9.77 12.99 -1.52
C PHE A 285 -11.24 13.41 -1.64
N ILE A 286 -11.95 13.49 -0.52
CA ILE A 286 -13.36 13.91 -0.47
C ILE A 286 -13.51 15.34 -1.03
N ASP A 287 -12.62 16.25 -0.64
CA ASP A 287 -12.69 17.66 -1.01
C ASP A 287 -12.21 17.93 -2.45
N SER A 288 -11.22 17.17 -2.92
CA SER A 288 -10.49 17.51 -4.15
C SER A 288 -10.88 16.66 -5.35
N VAL A 289 -11.40 15.42 -5.16
CA VAL A 289 -11.73 14.52 -6.27
C VAL A 289 -13.21 14.61 -6.63
N PRO A 290 -13.58 15.08 -7.84
CA PRO A 290 -15.01 15.24 -8.22
C PRO A 290 -15.81 13.94 -8.10
N GLY A 291 -15.22 12.79 -8.44
CA GLY A 291 -15.85 11.48 -8.32
C GLY A 291 -16.14 11.01 -6.89
N ALA A 292 -15.59 11.68 -5.87
CA ALA A 292 -15.89 11.43 -4.46
C ALA A 292 -17.19 12.07 -4.01
N LYS A 293 -17.65 13.10 -4.71
CA LYS A 293 -18.83 13.85 -4.31
C LYS A 293 -20.10 12.97 -4.32
N GLY A 294 -20.78 12.95 -3.16
CA GLY A 294 -22.03 12.21 -3.02
C GLY A 294 -21.86 10.69 -2.83
N GLN A 295 -20.64 10.21 -2.71
CA GLN A 295 -20.37 8.82 -2.35
C GLN A 295 -20.56 8.58 -0.84
N ALA A 296 -20.86 7.34 -0.47
CA ALA A 296 -21.05 6.92 0.92
C ALA A 296 -19.70 6.61 1.58
N HIS A 297 -18.89 7.64 1.86
CA HIS A 297 -17.62 7.51 2.58
C HIS A 297 -17.81 6.88 3.95
N VAL A 298 -16.88 6.02 4.37
CA VAL A 298 -17.02 5.21 5.59
C VAL A 298 -15.79 5.37 6.49
N ILE A 299 -16.05 5.47 7.79
CA ILE A 299 -15.04 5.25 8.84
C ILE A 299 -15.41 3.95 9.55
N ILE A 300 -14.52 2.97 9.58
CA ILE A 300 -14.69 1.67 10.22
C ILE A 300 -14.13 1.75 11.64
N GLU A 301 -15.01 1.56 12.63
CA GLU A 301 -14.67 1.66 14.04
C GLU A 301 -13.73 0.55 14.48
N GLY A 302 -12.70 0.89 15.24
CA GLY A 302 -11.73 -0.03 15.83
C GLY A 302 -10.72 -0.60 14.83
N ALA A 303 -10.79 -0.25 13.55
CA ALA A 303 -9.82 -0.70 12.57
C ALA A 303 -8.56 0.18 12.58
N GLY A 304 -7.40 -0.45 12.66
CA GLY A 304 -6.08 0.18 12.58
C GLY A 304 -5.60 0.39 11.15
N HIS A 305 -4.28 0.54 11.00
CA HIS A 305 -3.65 0.83 9.70
C HIS A 305 -3.89 -0.27 8.64
N PHE A 306 -3.85 -1.53 9.03
CA PHE A 306 -4.11 -2.68 8.16
C PHE A 306 -5.58 -3.10 8.24
N ILE A 307 -6.46 -2.19 7.86
CA ILE A 307 -7.92 -2.33 7.91
C ILE A 307 -8.43 -3.60 7.21
N GLN A 308 -7.74 -4.11 6.19
CA GLN A 308 -8.04 -5.36 5.48
C GLN A 308 -7.88 -6.59 6.37
N ASP A 309 -7.03 -6.51 7.36
CA ASP A 309 -6.86 -7.57 8.36
C ASP A 309 -7.84 -7.40 9.53
N ASP A 310 -7.90 -6.20 10.10
CA ASP A 310 -8.73 -5.90 11.28
C ASP A 310 -10.23 -6.01 10.99
N ALA A 311 -10.67 -5.51 9.84
CA ALA A 311 -12.08 -5.41 9.43
C ALA A 311 -12.32 -5.86 7.97
N GLY A 312 -11.58 -6.87 7.50
CA GLY A 312 -11.56 -7.24 6.08
C GLY A 312 -12.92 -7.60 5.48
N LYS A 313 -13.78 -8.31 6.23
CA LYS A 313 -15.12 -8.67 5.75
C LYS A 313 -16.03 -7.45 5.64
N GLU A 314 -15.93 -6.53 6.59
CA GLU A 314 -16.69 -5.28 6.58
C GLU A 314 -16.23 -4.38 5.43
N LEU A 315 -14.92 -4.20 5.25
CA LEU A 315 -14.38 -3.46 4.13
C LEU A 315 -14.77 -4.08 2.78
N ALA A 316 -14.76 -5.41 2.66
CA ALA A 316 -15.23 -6.10 1.45
C ALA A 316 -16.70 -5.78 1.16
N GLN A 317 -17.56 -5.72 2.19
CA GLN A 317 -18.96 -5.34 2.02
C GLN A 317 -19.10 -3.89 1.55
N VAL A 318 -18.33 -2.97 2.12
CA VAL A 318 -18.29 -1.55 1.66
C VAL A 318 -17.94 -1.47 0.17
N VAL A 319 -16.93 -2.25 -0.27
CA VAL A 319 -16.54 -2.31 -1.69
C VAL A 319 -17.65 -2.86 -2.58
N ILE A 320 -18.33 -3.94 -2.14
CA ILE A 320 -19.45 -4.54 -2.87
C ILE A 320 -20.59 -3.53 -3.04
N ASP A 321 -20.97 -2.86 -1.97
CA ASP A 321 -22.06 -1.86 -1.98
C ASP A 321 -21.69 -0.67 -2.87
N PHE A 322 -20.46 -0.19 -2.79
CA PHE A 322 -19.95 0.88 -3.64
C PHE A 322 -19.97 0.52 -5.14
N VAL A 323 -19.51 -0.69 -5.50
CA VAL A 323 -19.52 -1.12 -6.90
C VAL A 323 -20.95 -1.27 -7.42
N ARG A 324 -21.87 -1.82 -6.62
CA ARG A 324 -23.29 -1.96 -6.97
C ARG A 324 -24.03 -0.62 -7.09
N ALA A 325 -23.69 0.36 -6.25
CA ALA A 325 -24.24 1.70 -6.32
C ALA A 325 -23.75 2.50 -7.54
N ASN A 326 -22.64 2.11 -8.12
CA ASN A 326 -21.99 2.79 -9.25
C ASN A 326 -21.79 1.83 -10.43
N PRO A 327 -22.84 1.33 -11.09
CA PRO A 327 -22.71 0.42 -12.23
C PRO A 327 -21.99 1.11 -13.39
N ARG A 328 -21.33 0.30 -14.25
CA ARG A 328 -20.64 0.78 -15.47
C ARG A 328 -21.61 1.03 -16.60
#